data_043f1846079e67a14ffb686eae4f790a
#
_entry.id   043f1846079e67a14ffb686eae4f790a
#
_cell.length_a   1.000
_cell.length_b   1.000
_cell.length_c   1.000
_cell.angle_alpha   90.00
_cell.angle_beta   90.00
_cell.angle_gamma   90.00
#
_symmetry.space_group_name_H-M   'P 1'
#
loop_
_entity.id
_entity.type
_entity.pdbx_description
1 polymer ?
#
loop_
_entity_poly.entity_id
_entity_poly.type
_entity_poly.pdbx_seq_one_letter_code
_entity_poly.pdbx_strand_id
1 'polypeptide(L)'
;MSKIKLNAASGGGSVSLEAPTSTTSNANVEFKLPIADGTNGQFIKTDGSGQFSFGTVTDNNTWVKLSSTTISSNVSDVTFTNSITGAFDTYNMYAIVFTQLTPTNNGVELRLRIQEGGSTITSTNYRARVHSMDGDIDNGVGARDHLRLTKNSLGNLTTGSVINEDTNGIIYMTNFVANREWRYYGFNMFGNHTDDMNFDNFGGGFKGGNATTGVLLFPESGSWASGTLALYGIAQ
;
A
#
# COMPACT_ATOMS: atom_id res chain seq x y z
N MET A 1 13.97 15.20 -48.12
CA MET A 1 13.16 14.28 -47.31
C MET A 1 11.70 14.66 -47.47
N SER A 2 10.85 13.69 -47.79
CA SER A 2 9.42 13.94 -47.93
C SER A 2 8.75 13.92 -46.55
N LYS A 3 7.90 14.94 -46.31
CA LYS A 3 7.14 15.04 -45.06
C LYS A 3 5.73 15.52 -45.31
N ILE A 4 4.80 15.05 -44.47
CA ILE A 4 3.45 15.61 -44.39
C ILE A 4 3.48 16.66 -43.29
N LYS A 5 3.14 17.90 -43.64
CA LYS A 5 3.10 19.03 -42.72
C LYS A 5 1.69 19.51 -42.52
N LEU A 6 1.27 19.60 -41.26
CA LEU A 6 0.00 20.16 -40.83
C LEU A 6 0.26 21.49 -40.11
N ASN A 7 -0.26 22.57 -40.66
CA ASN A 7 -0.14 23.89 -40.00
C ASN A 7 -1.19 24.02 -38.89
N ALA A 8 -0.82 24.72 -37.83
CA ALA A 8 -1.78 25.12 -36.79
C ALA A 8 -2.83 26.04 -37.37
N ALA A 9 -4.09 25.91 -36.91
CA ALA A 9 -5.20 26.76 -37.37
C ALA A 9 -5.05 28.24 -36.97
N SER A 10 -4.35 28.51 -35.86
CA SER A 10 -4.02 29.85 -35.37
C SER A 10 -2.73 29.87 -34.57
N GLY A 11 -2.11 31.04 -34.43
CA GLY A 11 -0.91 31.23 -33.59
C GLY A 11 0.41 30.83 -34.24
N GLY A 12 0.41 30.33 -35.45
CA GLY A 12 1.60 29.85 -36.15
C GLY A 12 2.11 28.49 -35.65
N GLY A 13 3.07 27.90 -36.36
CA GLY A 13 3.63 26.58 -36.08
C GLY A 13 3.00 25.46 -36.89
N SER A 14 3.60 24.27 -36.79
CA SER A 14 3.14 23.09 -37.55
C SER A 14 3.60 21.81 -36.87
N VAL A 15 2.85 20.72 -37.14
CA VAL A 15 3.24 19.33 -36.84
C VAL A 15 3.57 18.64 -38.13
N SER A 16 4.65 17.83 -38.16
CA SER A 16 5.04 17.09 -39.36
C SER A 16 5.26 15.63 -39.05
N LEU A 17 4.88 14.77 -40.01
CA LEU A 17 5.33 13.39 -40.10
C LEU A 17 6.42 13.34 -41.17
N GLU A 18 7.62 12.89 -40.80
CA GLU A 18 8.78 12.86 -41.68
C GLU A 18 9.32 11.45 -41.83
N ALA A 19 9.70 11.09 -43.05
CA ALA A 19 10.32 9.81 -43.29
C ALA A 19 11.70 9.72 -42.62
N PRO A 20 12.11 8.56 -42.12
CA PRO A 20 13.47 8.35 -41.61
C PRO A 20 14.48 8.53 -42.73
N THR A 21 15.73 8.77 -42.37
CA THR A 21 16.85 8.94 -43.32
C THR A 21 17.04 7.68 -44.16
N SER A 22 16.84 6.51 -43.60
CA SER A 22 16.89 5.21 -44.26
C SER A 22 15.99 4.21 -43.52
N THR A 23 15.55 3.19 -44.24
CA THR A 23 14.85 2.02 -43.65
C THR A 23 15.82 0.84 -43.56
N THR A 24 15.56 -0.11 -42.70
CA THR A 24 16.36 -1.33 -42.57
C THR A 24 16.30 -2.09 -43.93
N SER A 25 17.49 -2.38 -44.46
CA SER A 25 17.64 -3.07 -45.78
C SER A 25 16.91 -2.41 -46.93
N ASN A 26 16.67 -1.09 -46.89
CA ASN A 26 15.89 -0.34 -47.88
C ASN A 26 14.46 -0.87 -48.08
N ALA A 27 13.90 -1.55 -47.10
CA ALA A 27 12.55 -2.10 -47.20
C ALA A 27 11.48 -0.99 -47.11
N ASN A 28 10.36 -1.21 -47.78
CA ASN A 28 9.17 -0.39 -47.59
C ASN A 28 8.57 -0.68 -46.21
N VAL A 29 8.35 0.37 -45.43
CA VAL A 29 7.69 0.28 -44.13
C VAL A 29 6.33 0.95 -44.27
N GLU A 30 5.28 0.21 -43.94
CA GLU A 30 3.90 0.70 -43.95
C GLU A 30 3.38 0.81 -42.53
N PHE A 31 2.68 1.91 -42.24
CA PHE A 31 1.95 2.08 -40.98
C PHE A 31 0.45 2.17 -41.30
N LYS A 32 -0.28 1.13 -40.94
CA LYS A 32 -1.74 1.07 -41.12
C LYS A 32 -2.41 1.67 -39.89
N LEU A 33 -3.15 2.75 -40.09
CA LEU A 33 -3.89 3.40 -39.02
C LEU A 33 -5.02 2.51 -38.47
N PRO A 34 -5.44 2.73 -37.21
CA PRO A 34 -6.61 2.05 -36.68
C PRO A 34 -7.87 2.33 -37.49
N ILE A 35 -8.78 1.36 -37.56
CA ILE A 35 -10.03 1.46 -38.33
C ILE A 35 -11.14 2.22 -37.58
N ALA A 36 -10.96 2.51 -36.31
CA ALA A 36 -11.93 3.22 -35.45
C ALA A 36 -11.20 4.16 -34.52
N ASP A 37 -11.93 5.11 -33.95
CA ASP A 37 -11.43 6.00 -32.93
C ASP A 37 -11.17 5.25 -31.62
N GLY A 38 -10.14 5.67 -30.91
CA GLY A 38 -9.86 5.18 -29.56
C GLY A 38 -10.80 5.82 -28.51
N THR A 39 -10.68 5.36 -27.27
CA THR A 39 -11.34 5.97 -26.13
C THR A 39 -10.33 6.75 -25.28
N ASN A 40 -10.83 7.63 -24.41
CA ASN A 40 -9.97 8.42 -23.53
C ASN A 40 -9.03 7.52 -22.70
N GLY A 41 -7.75 7.86 -22.64
CA GLY A 41 -6.72 7.10 -21.91
C GLY A 41 -6.07 5.95 -22.69
N GLN A 42 -6.47 5.71 -23.94
CA GLN A 42 -5.79 4.75 -24.82
C GLN A 42 -4.57 5.38 -25.51
N PHE A 43 -3.61 4.54 -25.85
CA PHE A 43 -2.43 4.89 -26.65
C PHE A 43 -2.40 4.08 -27.95
N ILE A 44 -1.70 4.60 -28.96
CA ILE A 44 -1.47 3.88 -30.21
C ILE A 44 -0.35 2.86 -29.98
N LYS A 45 -0.62 1.59 -30.27
CA LYS A 45 0.34 0.49 -30.26
C LYS A 45 0.49 -0.14 -31.63
N THR A 46 1.65 -0.74 -31.90
CA THR A 46 1.92 -1.56 -33.07
C THR A 46 1.85 -3.04 -32.72
N ASP A 47 1.46 -3.86 -33.68
CA ASP A 47 1.52 -5.33 -33.63
C ASP A 47 2.90 -5.90 -34.03
N GLY A 48 3.86 -5.03 -34.39
CA GLY A 48 5.17 -5.43 -34.89
C GLY A 48 5.19 -5.71 -36.40
N SER A 49 4.05 -5.69 -37.09
CA SER A 49 3.89 -5.96 -38.53
C SER A 49 3.36 -4.75 -39.31
N GLY A 50 3.40 -3.56 -38.65
CA GLY A 50 3.01 -2.29 -39.27
C GLY A 50 1.56 -1.89 -39.05
N GLN A 51 0.72 -2.71 -38.43
CA GLN A 51 -0.65 -2.35 -38.07
C GLN A 51 -0.67 -1.58 -36.74
N PHE A 52 -1.31 -0.42 -36.73
CA PHE A 52 -1.61 0.34 -35.52
C PHE A 52 -3.01 0.00 -34.98
N SER A 53 -3.13 -0.04 -33.68
CA SER A 53 -4.38 -0.18 -32.96
C SER A 53 -4.34 0.64 -31.67
N PHE A 54 -5.50 0.87 -31.05
CA PHE A 54 -5.54 1.46 -29.73
C PHE A 54 -5.37 0.39 -28.64
N GLY A 55 -4.60 0.71 -27.63
CA GLY A 55 -4.39 -0.12 -26.45
C GLY A 55 -4.58 0.67 -25.18
N THR A 56 -5.03 0.01 -24.14
CA THR A 56 -5.02 0.53 -22.78
C THR A 56 -3.71 0.16 -22.12
N VAL A 57 -3.17 1.06 -21.26
CA VAL A 57 -2.12 0.68 -20.34
C VAL A 57 -2.75 -0.35 -19.39
N THR A 58 -2.41 -1.62 -19.57
CA THR A 58 -2.64 -2.59 -18.52
C THR A 58 -1.53 -2.34 -17.49
N ASP A 59 -1.88 -1.64 -16.43
CA ASP A 59 -0.99 -1.55 -15.27
C ASP A 59 -0.81 -2.98 -14.74
N ASN A 60 0.28 -3.64 -15.14
CA ASN A 60 0.77 -4.83 -14.45
C ASN A 60 1.37 -4.43 -13.09
N ASN A 61 0.76 -3.46 -12.42
CA ASN A 61 1.14 -3.05 -11.10
C ASN A 61 0.83 -4.20 -10.15
N THR A 62 1.86 -4.91 -9.74
CA THR A 62 1.76 -5.94 -8.70
C THR A 62 1.25 -5.33 -7.39
N TRP A 63 1.52 -4.03 -7.19
CA TRP A 63 1.08 -3.25 -6.02
C TRP A 63 0.18 -2.10 -6.46
N VAL A 64 -1.10 -2.21 -6.13
CA VAL A 64 -2.11 -1.18 -6.43
C VAL A 64 -2.40 -0.40 -5.15
N LYS A 65 -2.06 0.89 -5.13
CA LYS A 65 -2.42 1.75 -4.00
C LYS A 65 -3.92 1.97 -3.96
N LEU A 66 -4.58 1.48 -2.92
CA LEU A 66 -6.02 1.56 -2.72
C LEU A 66 -6.42 2.80 -1.93
N SER A 67 -5.63 3.16 -0.92
CA SER A 67 -5.89 4.32 -0.07
C SER A 67 -4.61 4.81 0.59
N SER A 68 -4.61 6.07 1.04
CA SER A 68 -3.58 6.59 1.94
C SER A 68 -4.17 7.66 2.86
N THR A 69 -3.63 7.72 4.08
CA THR A 69 -4.00 8.70 5.10
C THR A 69 -2.72 9.34 5.64
N THR A 70 -2.67 10.67 5.62
CA THR A 70 -1.63 11.44 6.31
C THR A 70 -2.24 12.04 7.57
N ILE A 71 -1.62 11.76 8.70
CA ILE A 71 -2.04 12.25 10.01
C ILE A 71 -1.39 13.63 10.22
N SER A 72 -2.21 14.68 10.26
CA SER A 72 -1.81 16.06 10.50
C SER A 72 -2.34 16.63 11.82
N SER A 73 -3.17 15.86 12.52
CA SER A 73 -3.73 16.15 13.86
C SER A 73 -4.00 14.86 14.58
N ASN A 74 -4.09 14.90 15.89
CA ASN A 74 -4.27 13.70 16.71
C ASN A 74 -5.50 12.89 16.31
N VAL A 75 -5.31 11.59 15.99
CA VAL A 75 -6.37 10.62 15.69
C VAL A 75 -6.20 9.38 16.56
N SER A 76 -7.31 8.84 17.08
CA SER A 76 -7.27 7.64 17.94
C SER A 76 -6.81 6.39 17.20
N ASP A 77 -7.13 6.30 15.93
CA ASP A 77 -6.84 5.16 15.07
C ASP A 77 -6.87 5.55 13.58
N VAL A 78 -6.35 4.66 12.73
CA VAL A 78 -6.51 4.72 11.28
C VAL A 78 -7.16 3.44 10.82
N THR A 79 -8.34 3.56 10.20
CA THR A 79 -9.14 2.44 9.73
C THR A 79 -9.21 2.42 8.20
N PHE A 80 -8.92 1.26 7.61
CA PHE A 80 -9.16 0.94 6.20
C PHE A 80 -10.33 -0.04 6.11
N THR A 81 -11.37 0.35 5.36
CA THR A 81 -12.62 -0.44 5.24
C THR A 81 -12.91 -0.81 3.79
N ASN A 82 -13.85 -1.73 3.59
CA ASN A 82 -14.35 -2.12 2.27
C ASN A 82 -14.88 -0.95 1.44
N SER A 83 -15.41 0.10 2.05
CA SER A 83 -15.87 1.29 1.34
C SER A 83 -14.74 2.03 0.62
N ILE A 84 -13.51 1.89 1.10
CA ILE A 84 -12.31 2.48 0.51
C ILE A 84 -11.69 1.55 -0.53
N THR A 85 -11.78 0.24 -0.32
CA THR A 85 -11.05 -0.78 -1.10
C THR A 85 -11.88 -1.46 -2.18
N GLY A 86 -13.19 -1.21 -2.23
CA GLY A 86 -14.14 -1.97 -3.02
C GLY A 86 -14.61 -3.21 -2.25
N ALA A 87 -13.86 -4.22 -2.08
CA ALA A 87 -14.05 -5.35 -1.18
C ALA A 87 -12.68 -5.94 -0.86
N PHE A 88 -12.46 -6.38 0.38
CA PHE A 88 -11.25 -7.10 0.75
C PHE A 88 -11.21 -8.55 0.20
N ASP A 89 -11.87 -8.80 -0.92
CA ASP A 89 -11.85 -10.05 -1.69
C ASP A 89 -11.25 -9.89 -3.10
N THR A 90 -10.92 -8.66 -3.49
CA THR A 90 -10.37 -8.35 -4.82
C THR A 90 -8.94 -8.86 -4.99
N TYR A 91 -8.15 -8.81 -3.93
CA TYR A 91 -6.74 -9.23 -3.94
C TYR A 91 -6.52 -10.38 -2.96
N ASN A 92 -5.61 -11.29 -3.32
CA ASN A 92 -5.24 -12.39 -2.42
C ASN A 92 -4.39 -11.93 -1.22
N MET A 93 -3.70 -10.82 -1.38
CA MET A 93 -2.86 -10.21 -0.35
C MET A 93 -3.04 -8.70 -0.34
N TYR A 94 -2.98 -8.13 0.84
CA TYR A 94 -2.95 -6.68 1.08
C TYR A 94 -1.71 -6.31 1.88
N ALA A 95 -1.25 -5.07 1.71
CA ALA A 95 -0.16 -4.53 2.52
C ALA A 95 -0.52 -3.14 3.04
N ILE A 96 -0.22 -2.88 4.32
CA ILE A 96 -0.20 -1.53 4.88
C ILE A 96 1.26 -1.13 5.03
N VAL A 97 1.65 -0.06 4.36
CA VAL A 97 2.95 0.61 4.56
C VAL A 97 2.72 1.83 5.42
N PHE A 98 3.50 1.99 6.47
CA PHE A 98 3.43 3.16 7.33
C PHE A 98 4.81 3.78 7.51
N THR A 99 4.83 5.10 7.54
CA THR A 99 6.07 5.89 7.65
C THR A 99 5.88 7.04 8.62
N GLN A 100 6.92 7.29 9.42
CA GLN A 100 6.97 8.36 10.42
C GLN A 100 5.75 8.37 11.36
N LEU A 101 5.22 7.17 11.67
CA LEU A 101 4.07 7.03 12.53
C LEU A 101 4.48 7.22 13.98
N THR A 102 3.94 8.25 14.63
CA THR A 102 4.35 8.68 15.96
C THR A 102 3.13 8.75 16.88
N PRO A 103 3.15 8.10 18.06
CA PRO A 103 2.09 8.24 19.04
C PRO A 103 2.19 9.56 19.82
N THR A 104 1.11 9.98 20.48
CA THR A 104 1.10 11.12 21.43
C THR A 104 1.69 10.74 22.79
N ASN A 105 1.57 9.47 23.17
CA ASN A 105 2.08 8.94 24.41
C ASN A 105 3.38 8.20 24.20
N ASN A 106 4.30 8.35 25.13
CA ASN A 106 5.56 7.62 25.15
C ASN A 106 5.35 6.21 25.74
N GLY A 107 6.13 5.25 25.27
CA GLY A 107 6.12 3.92 25.84
C GLY A 107 4.90 3.06 25.47
N VAL A 108 4.31 3.24 24.26
CA VAL A 108 3.10 2.52 23.83
C VAL A 108 3.38 1.49 22.72
N GLU A 109 2.52 0.50 22.63
CA GLU A 109 2.57 -0.52 21.57
C GLU A 109 1.83 -0.08 20.32
N LEU A 110 2.31 -0.48 19.14
CA LEU A 110 1.55 -0.47 17.90
C LEU A 110 0.65 -1.70 17.87
N ARG A 111 -0.65 -1.48 17.72
CA ARG A 111 -1.69 -2.52 17.76
C ARG A 111 -2.55 -2.50 16.51
N LEU A 112 -3.09 -3.69 16.16
CA LEU A 112 -4.01 -3.86 15.05
C LEU A 112 -5.23 -4.68 15.48
N ARG A 113 -6.42 -4.30 14.97
CA ARG A 113 -7.65 -5.08 15.03
C ARG A 113 -8.25 -5.21 13.64
N ILE A 114 -9.12 -6.19 13.49
CA ILE A 114 -9.95 -6.33 12.29
C ILE A 114 -11.38 -5.87 12.57
N GLN A 115 -12.12 -5.65 11.49
CA GLN A 115 -13.57 -5.45 11.52
C GLN A 115 -14.27 -6.58 10.77
N GLU A 116 -15.40 -7.02 11.30
CA GLU A 116 -16.34 -7.94 10.64
C GLU A 116 -17.73 -7.29 10.65
N GLY A 117 -18.41 -7.26 9.50
CA GLY A 117 -19.71 -6.60 9.38
C GLY A 117 -19.71 -5.12 9.75
N GLY A 118 -18.56 -4.41 9.56
CA GLY A 118 -18.39 -3.01 9.91
C GLY A 118 -18.10 -2.74 11.40
N SER A 119 -18.03 -3.77 12.25
CA SER A 119 -17.76 -3.64 13.69
C SER A 119 -16.36 -4.11 14.04
N THR A 120 -15.65 -3.33 14.86
CA THR A 120 -14.32 -3.69 15.36
C THR A 120 -14.41 -4.88 16.32
N ILE A 121 -13.63 -5.91 16.07
CA ILE A 121 -13.61 -7.12 16.88
C ILE A 121 -12.66 -6.93 18.07
N THR A 122 -13.20 -7.10 19.27
CA THR A 122 -12.48 -7.04 20.56
C THR A 122 -12.47 -8.39 21.30
N SER A 123 -12.87 -9.47 20.61
CA SER A 123 -12.82 -10.81 21.18
C SER A 123 -11.39 -11.31 21.33
N THR A 124 -11.19 -12.26 22.25
CA THR A 124 -9.85 -12.80 22.59
C THR A 124 -9.35 -13.86 21.59
N ASN A 125 -9.72 -13.77 20.32
CA ASN A 125 -9.35 -14.73 19.26
C ASN A 125 -8.09 -14.34 18.48
N TYR A 126 -7.44 -13.25 18.84
CA TYR A 126 -6.18 -12.83 18.22
C TYR A 126 -5.00 -13.62 18.74
N ARG A 127 -4.06 -13.92 17.85
CA ARG A 127 -2.79 -14.58 18.14
C ARG A 127 -1.68 -13.77 17.48
N ALA A 128 -0.70 -13.36 18.26
CA ALA A 128 0.43 -12.57 17.79
C ALA A 128 1.73 -13.08 18.37
N ARG A 129 2.79 -12.99 17.58
CA ARG A 129 4.18 -13.12 18.04
C ARG A 129 4.97 -11.94 17.50
N VAL A 130 5.83 -11.39 18.35
CA VAL A 130 6.78 -10.35 18.00
C VAL A 130 8.16 -10.81 18.43
N HIS A 131 9.12 -10.70 17.53
CA HIS A 131 10.51 -10.99 17.75
C HIS A 131 11.33 -9.72 17.53
N SER A 132 11.94 -9.21 18.58
CA SER A 132 12.76 -8.01 18.56
C SER A 132 14.24 -8.33 18.34
N MET A 133 14.99 -7.40 17.75
CA MET A 133 16.43 -7.56 17.52
C MET A 133 17.27 -7.64 18.80
N ASP A 134 16.76 -7.16 19.91
CA ASP A 134 17.39 -7.29 21.22
C ASP A 134 17.43 -8.74 21.77
N GLY A 135 16.98 -9.71 20.94
CA GLY A 135 16.94 -11.13 21.28
C GLY A 135 15.73 -11.54 22.10
N ASP A 136 14.87 -10.60 22.41
CA ASP A 136 13.68 -10.85 23.23
C ASP A 136 12.49 -11.27 22.35
N ILE A 137 11.78 -12.31 22.75
CA ILE A 137 10.66 -12.91 22.03
C ILE A 137 9.40 -12.77 22.87
N ASP A 138 8.41 -12.01 22.40
CA ASP A 138 7.06 -12.09 22.95
C ASP A 138 6.40 -13.37 22.41
N ASN A 139 6.47 -14.42 23.20
CA ASN A 139 5.78 -15.69 22.95
C ASN A 139 4.27 -15.59 23.21
N GLY A 140 3.64 -14.45 23.02
CA GLY A 140 2.24 -14.16 23.28
C GLY A 140 1.27 -15.14 22.63
N VAL A 141 1.28 -16.39 23.11
CA VAL A 141 0.35 -17.48 22.74
C VAL A 141 -1.01 -17.30 23.43
N GLY A 142 -1.20 -16.21 24.16
CA GLY A 142 -2.45 -15.91 24.85
C GLY A 142 -3.53 -15.42 23.90
N ALA A 143 -4.77 -15.70 24.25
CA ALA A 143 -5.93 -15.06 23.65
C ALA A 143 -5.90 -13.55 23.95
N ARG A 144 -5.72 -12.71 22.92
CA ARG A 144 -5.69 -11.24 23.03
C ARG A 144 -6.87 -10.64 22.28
N ASP A 145 -7.24 -9.44 22.64
CA ASP A 145 -8.28 -8.64 21.97
C ASP A 145 -7.73 -7.77 20.82
N HIS A 146 -6.43 -7.91 20.52
CA HIS A 146 -5.71 -7.22 19.43
C HIS A 146 -4.48 -8.01 18.99
N LEU A 147 -3.92 -7.62 17.85
CA LEU A 147 -2.61 -8.04 17.38
C LEU A 147 -1.58 -7.01 17.82
N ARG A 148 -0.50 -7.49 18.37
CA ARG A 148 0.65 -6.69 18.76
C ARG A 148 1.64 -6.66 17.61
N LEU A 149 2.13 -5.48 17.22
CA LEU A 149 3.07 -5.28 16.13
C LEU A 149 4.44 -4.81 16.61
N THR A 150 4.54 -4.36 17.86
CA THR A 150 5.80 -4.03 18.51
C THR A 150 5.90 -4.77 19.84
N LYS A 151 7.10 -5.23 20.18
CA LYS A 151 7.34 -5.78 21.51
C LYS A 151 7.71 -4.70 22.51
N ASN A 152 8.64 -3.86 22.12
CA ASN A 152 9.06 -2.71 22.91
C ASN A 152 8.14 -1.52 22.63
N SER A 153 8.11 -0.62 23.56
CA SER A 153 7.25 0.54 23.52
C SER A 153 7.79 1.58 22.56
N LEU A 154 6.94 2.05 21.66
CA LEU A 154 7.25 3.17 20.77
C LEU A 154 7.54 4.41 21.61
N GLY A 155 8.54 5.18 21.20
CA GLY A 155 8.76 6.53 21.66
C GLY A 155 7.77 7.51 21.03
N ASN A 156 7.61 8.66 21.66
CA ASN A 156 6.99 9.83 21.04
C ASN A 156 8.09 10.89 20.80
N LEU A 157 7.86 11.83 19.89
CA LEU A 157 8.80 12.93 19.62
C LEU A 157 8.83 13.89 20.82
N THR A 158 9.47 13.50 21.92
CA THR A 158 9.68 14.38 23.08
C THR A 158 10.80 15.36 22.81
N THR A 159 10.64 16.57 23.32
CA THR A 159 11.67 17.62 23.25
C THR A 159 12.93 17.13 23.98
N GLY A 160 14.02 16.92 23.24
CA GLY A 160 15.31 16.47 23.81
C GLY A 160 15.67 15.04 23.43
N SER A 161 14.83 14.30 22.69
CA SER A 161 15.23 13.03 22.08
C SER A 161 16.34 13.25 21.07
N VAL A 162 17.37 12.40 21.07
CA VAL A 162 18.51 12.46 20.13
C VAL A 162 18.25 11.68 18.85
N ILE A 163 17.19 10.88 18.83
CA ILE A 163 16.74 10.11 17.66
C ILE A 163 15.26 10.38 17.37
N ASN A 164 14.87 10.23 16.11
CA ASN A 164 13.46 10.27 15.74
C ASN A 164 12.77 9.02 16.29
N GLU A 165 11.86 9.21 17.23
CA GLU A 165 11.07 8.16 17.85
C GLU A 165 9.81 7.84 17.03
N ASP A 166 9.95 7.83 15.71
CA ASP A 166 8.89 7.40 14.79
C ASP A 166 9.01 5.91 14.46
N THR A 167 7.94 5.33 13.94
CA THR A 167 7.95 3.97 13.44
C THR A 167 7.66 3.92 11.95
N ASN A 168 8.41 3.05 11.28
CA ASN A 168 8.32 2.80 9.85
C ASN A 168 8.23 1.30 9.61
N GLY A 169 7.32 0.84 8.74
CA GLY A 169 7.19 -0.60 8.53
C GLY A 169 6.15 -0.99 7.51
N ILE A 170 5.95 -2.29 7.44
CA ILE A 170 5.00 -2.92 6.53
C ILE A 170 4.30 -4.10 7.20
N ILE A 171 3.01 -4.22 6.93
CA ILE A 171 2.15 -5.32 7.37
C ILE A 171 1.56 -5.97 6.12
N TYR A 172 1.86 -7.25 5.90
CA TYR A 172 1.21 -8.08 4.89
C TYR A 172 0.04 -8.84 5.51
N MET A 173 -1.06 -8.94 4.79
CA MET A 173 -2.31 -9.50 5.28
C MET A 173 -2.98 -10.38 4.22
N THR A 174 -3.53 -11.52 4.64
CA THR A 174 -4.20 -12.48 3.74
C THR A 174 -5.49 -13.03 4.35
N ASN A 175 -6.28 -13.72 3.53
CA ASN A 175 -7.48 -14.46 3.95
C ASN A 175 -8.61 -13.57 4.52
N PHE A 176 -8.99 -12.55 3.77
CA PHE A 176 -10.09 -11.64 4.15
C PHE A 176 -11.49 -12.23 3.97
N VAL A 177 -11.61 -13.38 3.32
CA VAL A 177 -12.90 -14.05 3.02
C VAL A 177 -13.40 -14.85 4.21
N ALA A 178 -14.72 -15.09 4.24
CA ALA A 178 -15.36 -15.91 5.28
C ALA A 178 -14.80 -17.35 5.33
N ASN A 179 -14.91 -17.97 6.51
CA ASN A 179 -14.45 -19.33 6.80
C ASN A 179 -12.97 -19.59 6.64
N ARG A 180 -12.16 -18.52 6.71
CA ARG A 180 -10.70 -18.62 6.74
C ARG A 180 -10.13 -17.85 7.92
N GLU A 181 -9.04 -18.35 8.48
CA GLU A 181 -8.28 -17.63 9.47
C GLU A 181 -7.56 -16.45 8.78
N TRP A 182 -7.86 -15.23 9.20
CA TRP A 182 -7.13 -14.05 8.77
C TRP A 182 -5.70 -14.10 9.30
N ARG A 183 -4.73 -13.77 8.47
CA ARG A 183 -3.31 -13.86 8.80
C ARG A 183 -2.58 -12.58 8.42
N TYR A 184 -1.57 -12.27 9.23
CA TYR A 184 -0.68 -11.15 8.97
C TYR A 184 0.76 -11.50 9.33
N TYR A 185 1.68 -10.80 8.73
CA TYR A 185 3.10 -10.80 9.07
C TYR A 185 3.73 -9.50 8.58
N GLY A 186 4.89 -9.14 9.14
CA GLY A 186 5.58 -7.95 8.72
C GLY A 186 6.76 -7.62 9.62
N PHE A 187 7.23 -6.40 9.45
CA PHE A 187 8.30 -5.87 10.26
C PHE A 187 8.15 -4.35 10.39
N ASN A 188 8.79 -3.82 11.42
CA ASN A 188 8.94 -2.38 11.61
C ASN A 188 10.32 -2.04 12.19
N MET A 189 10.70 -0.78 12.00
CA MET A 189 11.85 -0.14 12.64
C MET A 189 11.34 1.09 13.37
N PHE A 190 11.79 1.31 14.58
CA PHE A 190 11.33 2.42 15.41
C PHE A 190 12.37 2.86 16.44
N GLY A 191 12.32 4.11 16.83
CA GLY A 191 12.95 4.59 18.04
C GLY A 191 12.08 4.22 19.25
N ASN A 192 12.67 3.63 20.26
CA ASN A 192 11.96 3.35 21.51
C ASN A 192 12.03 4.55 22.46
N HIS A 193 11.27 4.49 23.55
CA HIS A 193 11.20 5.55 24.56
C HIS A 193 12.48 5.71 25.40
N THR A 194 13.54 4.96 25.10
CA THR A 194 14.86 5.04 25.76
C THR A 194 15.96 5.44 24.77
N ASP A 195 15.59 6.05 23.65
CA ASP A 195 16.48 6.53 22.58
C ASP A 195 17.28 5.43 21.87
N ASP A 196 16.80 4.17 21.88
CA ASP A 196 17.39 3.07 21.14
C ASP A 196 16.63 2.79 19.83
N MET A 197 17.35 2.37 18.79
CA MET A 197 16.76 1.87 17.56
C MET A 197 16.38 0.41 17.71
N ASN A 198 15.14 0.08 17.38
CA ASN A 198 14.62 -1.29 17.41
C ASN A 198 14.10 -1.72 16.05
N PHE A 199 14.14 -3.04 15.85
CA PHE A 199 13.56 -3.70 14.70
C PHE A 199 12.78 -4.91 15.19
N ASP A 200 11.49 -4.94 14.89
CA ASP A 200 10.60 -6.04 15.25
C ASP A 200 10.11 -6.77 13.99
N ASN A 201 10.17 -8.10 14.02
CA ASN A 201 9.41 -8.97 13.13
C ASN A 201 8.17 -9.46 13.86
N PHE A 202 7.05 -9.42 13.19
CA PHE A 202 5.79 -9.87 13.80
C PHE A 202 4.97 -10.74 12.86
N GLY A 203 4.11 -11.56 13.43
CA GLY A 203 3.17 -12.38 12.68
C GLY A 203 2.14 -13.03 13.57
N GLY A 204 1.07 -13.49 12.93
CA GLY A 204 -0.04 -14.14 13.62
C GLY A 204 -1.33 -14.11 12.84
N GLY A 205 -2.44 -14.00 13.54
CA GLY A 205 -3.73 -13.97 12.90
C GLY A 205 -4.90 -13.86 13.87
N PHE A 206 -6.08 -13.89 13.27
CA PHE A 206 -7.35 -13.90 13.97
C PHE A 206 -8.14 -15.16 13.59
N LYS A 207 -8.61 -15.88 14.59
CA LYS A 207 -9.45 -17.06 14.41
C LYS A 207 -10.92 -16.64 14.48
N GLY A 208 -11.43 -16.14 13.36
CA GLY A 208 -12.83 -15.79 13.14
C GLY A 208 -13.47 -16.62 12.04
N GLY A 209 -14.78 -16.46 11.84
CA GLY A 209 -15.55 -17.18 10.83
C GLY A 209 -16.17 -16.29 9.76
N ASN A 210 -16.14 -14.98 9.93
CA ASN A 210 -16.76 -14.03 9.00
C ASN A 210 -15.73 -13.38 8.08
N ALA A 211 -16.20 -12.77 6.99
CA ALA A 211 -15.35 -11.98 6.13
C ALA A 211 -14.87 -10.71 6.87
N THR A 212 -13.58 -10.41 6.75
CA THR A 212 -13.01 -9.19 7.29
C THR A 212 -13.43 -8.00 6.42
N THR A 213 -14.05 -7.00 7.01
CA THR A 213 -14.55 -5.79 6.33
C THR A 213 -13.72 -4.55 6.60
N GLY A 214 -12.73 -4.64 7.48
CA GLY A 214 -11.82 -3.54 7.78
C GLY A 214 -10.64 -3.98 8.63
N VAL A 215 -9.62 -3.14 8.64
CA VAL A 215 -8.46 -3.25 9.51
C VAL A 215 -8.16 -1.88 10.12
N LEU A 216 -7.75 -1.88 11.38
CA LEU A 216 -7.60 -0.67 12.18
C LEU A 216 -6.26 -0.74 12.92
N LEU A 217 -5.42 0.30 12.75
CA LEU A 217 -4.18 0.49 13.48
C LEU A 217 -4.37 1.57 14.55
N PHE A 218 -3.93 1.27 15.77
CA PHE A 218 -4.07 2.17 16.90
C PHE A 218 -2.91 2.02 17.89
N PRO A 219 -2.55 3.08 18.63
CA PRO A 219 -1.60 2.98 19.73
C PRO A 219 -2.28 2.35 20.95
N GLU A 220 -1.52 1.73 21.82
CA GLU A 220 -2.02 1.15 23.08
C GLU A 220 -2.82 2.16 23.93
N SER A 221 -2.35 3.40 23.96
CA SER A 221 -2.99 4.52 24.63
C SER A 221 -2.69 5.84 23.90
N GLY A 222 -3.50 6.86 24.16
CA GLY A 222 -3.39 8.14 23.46
C GLY A 222 -3.91 8.09 22.03
N SER A 223 -3.21 8.76 21.13
CA SER A 223 -3.56 8.93 19.71
C SER A 223 -2.31 8.87 18.85
N TRP A 224 -2.46 8.78 17.53
CA TRP A 224 -1.39 9.08 16.59
C TRP A 224 -1.25 10.59 16.44
N ALA A 225 -0.05 11.12 16.58
CA ALA A 225 0.26 12.54 16.45
C ALA A 225 0.60 12.91 15.00
N SER A 226 1.32 12.03 14.30
CA SER A 226 1.74 12.23 12.92
C SER A 226 2.01 10.89 12.22
N GLY A 227 2.24 10.96 10.91
CA GLY A 227 2.63 9.83 10.09
C GLY A 227 1.80 9.68 8.82
N THR A 228 2.20 8.74 7.99
CA THR A 228 1.45 8.37 6.77
C THR A 228 1.28 6.87 6.72
N LEU A 229 0.05 6.44 6.41
CA LEU A 229 -0.29 5.04 6.18
C LEU A 229 -0.88 4.90 4.78
N ALA A 230 -0.47 3.87 4.06
CA ALA A 230 -1.02 3.55 2.75
C ALA A 230 -1.37 2.08 2.66
N LEU A 231 -2.58 1.78 2.15
CA LEU A 231 -3.06 0.44 1.88
C LEU A 231 -2.87 0.10 0.41
N TYR A 232 -2.32 -1.07 0.15
CA TYR A 232 -2.11 -1.64 -1.17
C TYR A 232 -2.81 -2.99 -1.30
N GLY A 233 -3.39 -3.24 -2.48
CA GLY A 233 -3.73 -4.58 -2.96
C GLY A 233 -2.56 -5.14 -3.77
N ILE A 234 -2.23 -6.42 -3.58
CA ILE A 234 -1.15 -7.08 -4.31
C ILE A 234 -1.79 -8.06 -5.28
N ALA A 235 -1.69 -7.73 -6.58
CA ALA A 235 -2.16 -8.59 -7.66
C ALA A 235 -1.17 -9.76 -7.85
N GLN A 236 -1.71 -10.92 -8.17
CA GLN A 236 -0.96 -12.13 -8.54
C GLN A 236 -1.14 -12.42 -10.01
#